data_d8b705dc70e32daf0ed9489272360b5b
#
_entry.id   d8b705dc70e32daf0ed9489272360b5b
#
_cell.length_a   1.000
_cell.length_b   1.000
_cell.length_c   1.000
_cell.angle_alpha   90.00
_cell.angle_beta   90.00
_cell.angle_gamma   90.00
#
_symmetry.space_group_name_H-M   'P 1'
#
loop_
_entity.id
_entity.type
_entity.pdbx_description
1 polymer ?
#
loop_
_entity_poly.entity_id
_entity_poly.type
_entity_poly.pdbx_seq_one_letter_code
_entity_poly.pdbx_strand_id
1 'polypeptide(L)'
;VYTNLFDLKDEVEMGHIQLSREADLVVVVPATADLLAKMAAGIADDLATTLLLATDKPVLAAPAMNVRMWLHPATQRNVATLRGDGVTVLDPDEGEMACGEYGPGRLPEPAAIFAAIQDALATAPAASLLVGQPDFAPANHRPLHGRRILITAGPTHEPIDPVRYIANRSSGKQGFAIAAAAAEAGSEVLLIAGPVPLPTPPG
;
A
#
# COMPACT_ATOMS: atom_id res chain seq x y z
N VAL A 1 -7.67 12.81 -7.24
CA VAL A 1 -6.21 13.04 -7.19
C VAL A 1 -5.78 12.94 -5.74
N TYR A 2 -4.84 12.06 -5.46
CA TYR A 2 -4.30 11.78 -4.12
C TYR A 2 -2.95 12.46 -4.00
N THR A 3 -2.70 13.17 -2.91
CA THR A 3 -1.49 14.01 -2.76
C THR A 3 -0.77 13.83 -1.44
N ASN A 4 -1.39 13.14 -0.46
CA ASN A 4 -0.81 13.04 0.88
C ASN A 4 -0.96 11.62 1.44
N LEU A 5 0.13 11.07 1.97
CA LEU A 5 0.15 9.74 2.60
C LEU A 5 -0.69 9.68 3.88
N PHE A 6 -0.82 10.80 4.59
CA PHE A 6 -1.49 10.91 5.89
C PHE A 6 -2.76 11.77 5.84
N ASP A 7 -3.49 11.79 4.72
CA ASP A 7 -4.80 12.45 4.70
C ASP A 7 -5.83 11.55 5.42
N LEU A 8 -6.46 12.08 6.47
CA LEU A 8 -7.41 11.35 7.32
C LEU A 8 -8.60 10.75 6.57
N LYS A 9 -8.92 11.25 5.38
CA LYS A 9 -9.96 10.66 4.51
C LYS A 9 -9.46 9.44 3.75
N ASP A 10 -8.17 9.44 3.40
CA ASP A 10 -7.54 8.36 2.64
C ASP A 10 -7.02 7.26 3.59
N GLU A 11 -6.72 7.60 4.86
CA GLU A 11 -6.23 6.67 5.89
C GLU A 11 -7.32 5.69 6.38
N VAL A 12 -8.59 6.12 6.39
CA VAL A 12 -9.74 5.28 6.78
C VAL A 12 -9.95 4.09 5.84
N GLU A 13 -9.46 4.18 4.59
CA GLU A 13 -9.63 3.15 3.55
C GLU A 13 -8.32 2.43 3.17
N MET A 14 -7.20 2.60 3.91
CA MET A 14 -5.86 2.13 3.48
C MET A 14 -5.54 2.55 2.03
N GLY A 15 -5.71 3.84 1.71
CA GLY A 15 -5.78 4.37 0.36
C GLY A 15 -4.63 3.97 -0.57
N HIS A 16 -3.37 3.95 -0.09
CA HIS A 16 -2.21 3.55 -0.91
C HIS A 16 -2.24 2.05 -1.28
N ILE A 17 -2.72 1.17 -0.39
CA ILE A 17 -2.83 -0.27 -0.66
C ILE A 17 -3.97 -0.52 -1.65
N GLN A 18 -5.11 0.13 -1.46
CA GLN A 18 -6.25 -0.01 -2.36
C GLN A 18 -5.91 0.53 -3.76
N LEU A 19 -5.32 1.71 -3.86
CA LEU A 19 -4.85 2.29 -5.12
C LEU A 19 -3.86 1.37 -5.85
N SER A 20 -2.94 0.74 -5.12
CA SER A 20 -1.98 -0.19 -5.71
C SER A 20 -2.63 -1.46 -6.26
N ARG A 21 -3.77 -1.89 -5.71
CA ARG A 21 -4.49 -3.11 -6.10
C ARG A 21 -5.51 -2.89 -7.21
N GLU A 22 -6.16 -1.72 -7.24
CA GLU A 22 -7.18 -1.38 -8.24
C GLU A 22 -6.60 -1.06 -9.61
N ALA A 23 -5.31 -0.68 -9.69
CA ALA A 23 -4.64 -0.39 -10.94
C ALA A 23 -4.27 -1.68 -11.69
N ASP A 24 -4.29 -1.67 -13.02
CA ASP A 24 -3.75 -2.73 -13.87
C ASP A 24 -2.27 -2.48 -14.22
N LEU A 25 -1.84 -1.23 -14.17
CA LEU A 25 -0.49 -0.77 -14.46
C LEU A 25 -0.20 0.52 -13.67
N VAL A 26 0.98 0.62 -13.10
CA VAL A 26 1.46 1.87 -12.48
C VAL A 26 2.44 2.57 -13.42
N VAL A 27 2.14 3.83 -13.76
CA VAL A 27 2.96 4.62 -14.70
C VAL A 27 3.57 5.82 -13.98
N VAL A 28 4.90 5.92 -14.02
CA VAL A 28 5.67 7.00 -13.41
C VAL A 28 6.15 7.96 -14.51
N VAL A 29 5.51 9.12 -14.62
CA VAL A 29 5.79 10.14 -15.67
C VAL A 29 5.68 11.54 -15.09
N PRO A 30 6.76 12.32 -15.04
CA PRO A 30 8.15 11.93 -15.30
C PRO A 30 8.77 11.19 -14.11
N ALA A 31 9.66 10.22 -14.41
CA ALA A 31 10.50 9.59 -13.41
C ALA A 31 11.79 10.38 -13.22
N THR A 32 11.91 11.08 -12.09
CA THR A 32 13.12 11.85 -11.76
C THR A 32 14.25 10.94 -11.27
N ALA A 33 15.49 11.43 -11.27
CA ALA A 33 16.62 10.69 -10.73
C ALA A 33 16.44 10.32 -9.24
N ASP A 34 15.83 11.22 -8.44
CA ASP A 34 15.50 10.98 -7.04
C ASP A 34 14.50 9.82 -6.92
N LEU A 35 13.41 9.87 -7.67
CA LEU A 35 12.38 8.83 -7.61
C LEU A 35 12.92 7.46 -8.06
N LEU A 36 13.71 7.41 -9.14
CA LEU A 36 14.36 6.17 -9.57
C LEU A 36 15.32 5.61 -8.50
N ALA A 37 16.05 6.49 -7.80
CA ALA A 37 16.93 6.08 -6.71
C ALA A 37 16.15 5.50 -5.52
N LYS A 38 15.04 6.15 -5.13
CA LYS A 38 14.16 5.68 -4.06
C LYS A 38 13.53 4.32 -4.42
N MET A 39 13.01 4.19 -5.64
CA MET A 39 12.47 2.92 -6.13
C MET A 39 13.52 1.79 -6.05
N ALA A 40 14.73 2.02 -6.57
CA ALA A 40 15.79 1.02 -6.58
C ALA A 40 16.30 0.66 -5.17
N ALA A 41 16.15 1.57 -4.20
CA ALA A 41 16.55 1.36 -2.81
C ALA A 41 15.40 0.88 -1.90
N GLY A 42 14.16 0.82 -2.40
CA GLY A 42 12.97 0.47 -1.60
C GLY A 42 12.62 1.52 -0.56
N ILE A 43 12.88 2.81 -0.82
CA ILE A 43 12.55 3.91 0.09
C ILE A 43 11.10 4.34 -0.16
N ALA A 44 10.30 4.37 0.92
CA ALA A 44 8.88 4.73 0.91
C ALA A 44 8.63 5.86 1.92
N ASP A 45 8.95 7.09 1.54
CA ASP A 45 8.88 8.30 2.38
C ASP A 45 7.78 9.29 1.94
N ASP A 46 7.08 8.97 0.85
CA ASP A 46 5.92 9.71 0.35
C ASP A 46 4.85 8.77 -0.22
N LEU A 47 3.70 9.30 -0.64
CA LEU A 47 2.59 8.51 -1.16
C LEU A 47 2.97 7.72 -2.42
N ALA A 48 3.71 8.34 -3.35
CA ALA A 48 4.08 7.70 -4.61
C ALA A 48 5.06 6.54 -4.38
N THR A 49 6.10 6.76 -3.58
CA THR A 49 7.09 5.74 -3.24
C THR A 49 6.52 4.61 -2.39
N THR A 50 5.58 4.92 -1.50
CA THR A 50 4.86 3.92 -0.70
C THR A 50 3.97 3.05 -1.59
N LEU A 51 3.21 3.66 -2.52
CA LEU A 51 2.39 2.94 -3.49
C LEU A 51 3.25 2.03 -4.39
N LEU A 52 4.36 2.55 -4.90
CA LEU A 52 5.28 1.80 -5.75
C LEU A 52 5.92 0.60 -5.03
N LEU A 53 6.18 0.72 -3.72
CA LEU A 53 6.69 -0.40 -2.93
C LEU A 53 5.59 -1.42 -2.57
N ALA A 54 4.32 -0.97 -2.48
CA ALA A 54 3.19 -1.80 -2.10
C ALA A 54 2.50 -2.50 -3.30
N THR A 55 2.80 -2.09 -4.54
CA THR A 55 2.12 -2.62 -5.71
C THR A 55 2.64 -3.99 -6.13
N ASP A 56 1.73 -4.85 -6.56
CA ASP A 56 2.02 -6.11 -7.25
C ASP A 56 1.82 -6.01 -8.77
N LYS A 57 1.50 -4.82 -9.27
CA LYS A 57 1.21 -4.56 -10.67
C LYS A 57 2.47 -4.22 -11.46
N PRO A 58 2.47 -4.42 -12.78
CA PRO A 58 3.54 -3.94 -13.62
C PRO A 58 3.79 -2.44 -13.41
N VAL A 59 5.05 -2.03 -13.44
CA VAL A 59 5.45 -0.63 -13.30
C VAL A 59 6.19 -0.21 -14.56
N LEU A 60 5.77 0.94 -15.13
CA LEU A 60 6.43 1.61 -16.24
C LEU A 60 6.95 2.96 -15.80
N ALA A 61 8.22 3.26 -16.02
CA ALA A 61 8.84 4.53 -15.69
C ALA A 61 9.37 5.22 -16.95
N ALA A 62 8.98 6.50 -17.15
CA ALA A 62 9.48 7.36 -18.21
C ALA A 62 10.42 8.42 -17.62
N PRO A 63 11.75 8.25 -17.71
CA PRO A 63 12.71 9.17 -17.11
C PRO A 63 12.72 10.54 -17.76
N ALA A 64 12.92 11.57 -16.92
CA ALA A 64 13.23 12.92 -17.37
C ALA A 64 14.16 13.60 -16.38
N MET A 65 15.36 13.99 -16.85
CA MET A 65 16.37 14.64 -16.03
C MET A 65 17.44 15.27 -16.91
N ASN A 66 18.32 16.08 -16.30
CA ASN A 66 19.50 16.62 -17.00
C ASN A 66 20.39 15.48 -17.54
N VAL A 67 21.04 15.70 -18.68
CA VAL A 67 21.90 14.72 -19.34
C VAL A 67 23.00 14.15 -18.44
N ARG A 68 23.62 14.99 -17.59
CA ARG A 68 24.67 14.55 -16.64
C ARG A 68 24.09 13.69 -15.53
N MET A 69 22.87 13.98 -15.09
CA MET A 69 22.16 13.15 -14.11
C MET A 69 21.81 11.78 -14.70
N TRP A 70 21.36 11.76 -15.97
CA TRP A 70 21.06 10.51 -16.65
C TRP A 70 22.29 9.64 -16.82
N LEU A 71 23.39 10.23 -17.33
CA LEU A 71 24.65 9.51 -17.54
C LEU A 71 25.45 9.23 -16.26
N HIS A 72 24.99 9.73 -15.11
CA HIS A 72 25.69 9.51 -13.86
C HIS A 72 25.70 8.01 -13.50
N PRO A 73 26.86 7.43 -13.08
CA PRO A 73 26.93 6.01 -12.75
C PRO A 73 25.91 5.53 -11.72
N ALA A 74 25.52 6.37 -10.76
CA ALA A 74 24.49 6.03 -9.79
C ALA A 74 23.11 5.85 -10.46
N THR A 75 22.74 6.76 -11.36
CA THR A 75 21.47 6.67 -12.11
C THR A 75 21.44 5.43 -12.96
N GLN A 76 22.55 5.15 -13.70
CA GLN A 76 22.64 3.97 -14.55
C GLN A 76 22.56 2.65 -13.74
N ARG A 77 23.16 2.59 -12.55
CA ARG A 77 22.98 1.44 -11.66
C ARG A 77 21.55 1.28 -11.18
N ASN A 78 20.90 2.39 -10.79
CA ASN A 78 19.50 2.36 -10.34
C ASN A 78 18.57 1.86 -11.45
N VAL A 79 18.76 2.34 -12.67
CA VAL A 79 18.00 1.88 -13.85
C VAL A 79 18.22 0.41 -14.11
N ALA A 80 19.49 -0.05 -14.06
CA ALA A 80 19.81 -1.47 -14.24
C ALA A 80 19.16 -2.34 -13.16
N THR A 81 19.17 -1.90 -11.90
CA THR A 81 18.50 -2.57 -10.78
C THR A 81 17.00 -2.67 -11.05
N LEU A 82 16.35 -1.57 -11.34
CA LEU A 82 14.90 -1.52 -11.61
C LEU A 82 14.49 -2.42 -12.78
N ARG A 83 15.28 -2.41 -13.87
CA ARG A 83 15.05 -3.32 -15.00
C ARG A 83 15.24 -4.78 -14.60
N GLY A 84 16.22 -5.07 -13.76
CA GLY A 84 16.44 -6.40 -13.19
C GLY A 84 15.31 -6.88 -12.29
N ASP A 85 14.65 -5.95 -11.59
CA ASP A 85 13.49 -6.19 -10.72
C ASP A 85 12.15 -6.26 -11.50
N GLY A 86 12.19 -6.12 -12.84
CA GLY A 86 11.00 -6.23 -13.70
C GLY A 86 10.26 -4.92 -13.96
N VAL A 87 10.81 -3.77 -13.55
CA VAL A 87 10.26 -2.46 -13.90
C VAL A 87 10.62 -2.13 -15.36
N THR A 88 9.63 -1.77 -16.16
CA THR A 88 9.84 -1.25 -17.51
C THR A 88 10.32 0.20 -17.43
N VAL A 89 11.62 0.43 -17.66
CA VAL A 89 12.18 1.78 -17.68
C VAL A 89 12.48 2.15 -19.13
N LEU A 90 11.78 3.16 -19.65
CA LEU A 90 12.00 3.71 -20.99
C LEU A 90 13.35 4.41 -21.05
N ASP A 91 13.97 4.44 -22.22
CA ASP A 91 15.11 5.32 -22.42
C ASP A 91 14.59 6.74 -22.70
N PRO A 92 15.21 7.78 -22.11
CA PRO A 92 14.82 9.16 -22.39
C PRO A 92 15.23 9.56 -23.80
N ASP A 93 14.48 10.49 -24.38
CA ASP A 93 14.82 11.05 -25.69
C ASP A 93 16.09 11.92 -25.63
N GLU A 94 16.76 12.01 -26.75
CA GLU A 94 17.90 12.91 -26.95
C GLU A 94 17.42 14.29 -27.42
N GLY A 95 18.07 15.33 -26.99
CA GLY A 95 17.79 16.68 -27.45
C GLY A 95 18.43 17.77 -26.61
N GLU A 96 18.11 19.00 -26.98
CA GLU A 96 18.54 20.18 -26.24
C GLU A 96 17.76 20.30 -24.91
N MET A 97 18.49 20.55 -23.85
CA MET A 97 17.96 20.78 -22.50
C MET A 97 17.78 22.27 -22.22
N ALA A 98 16.90 22.60 -21.27
CA ALA A 98 16.68 23.97 -20.83
C ALA A 98 17.96 24.67 -20.31
N CYS A 99 18.98 23.90 -19.91
CA CYS A 99 20.31 24.40 -19.50
C CYS A 99 21.28 24.56 -20.65
N GLY A 100 20.87 24.35 -21.91
CA GLY A 100 21.72 24.46 -23.10
C GLY A 100 22.64 23.24 -23.35
N GLU A 101 22.52 22.18 -22.55
CA GLU A 101 23.21 20.91 -22.83
C GLU A 101 22.41 20.06 -23.79
N TYR A 102 23.09 19.27 -24.63
CA TYR A 102 22.48 18.37 -25.58
C TYR A 102 22.81 16.90 -25.24
N GLY A 103 21.81 16.01 -25.29
CA GLY A 103 21.99 14.58 -25.07
C GLY A 103 20.75 13.89 -24.55
N PRO A 104 20.88 12.63 -24.07
CA PRO A 104 19.78 11.87 -23.50
C PRO A 104 19.35 12.43 -22.14
N GLY A 105 18.03 12.50 -21.90
CA GLY A 105 17.46 12.97 -20.64
C GLY A 105 16.11 13.66 -20.78
N ARG A 106 15.66 13.94 -21.99
CA ARG A 106 14.32 14.48 -22.24
C ARG A 106 13.26 13.41 -22.02
N LEU A 107 12.10 13.85 -21.50
CA LEU A 107 10.95 12.97 -21.43
C LEU A 107 10.63 12.44 -22.84
N PRO A 108 10.43 11.12 -23.01
CA PRO A 108 9.96 10.57 -24.26
C PRO A 108 8.66 11.21 -24.72
N GLU A 109 8.47 11.31 -26.02
CA GLU A 109 7.27 11.92 -26.59
C GLU A 109 6.00 11.19 -26.10
N PRO A 110 4.89 11.90 -25.86
CA PRO A 110 3.67 11.30 -25.31
C PRO A 110 3.16 10.09 -26.10
N ALA A 111 3.34 10.09 -27.42
CA ALA A 111 2.96 8.97 -28.27
C ALA A 111 3.79 7.70 -28.00
N ALA A 112 5.09 7.85 -27.72
CA ALA A 112 5.97 6.73 -27.37
C ALA A 112 5.61 6.17 -26.00
N ILE A 113 5.34 7.03 -25.00
CA ILE A 113 4.89 6.62 -23.68
C ILE A 113 3.56 5.87 -23.77
N PHE A 114 2.62 6.39 -24.57
CA PHE A 114 1.31 5.75 -24.75
C PHE A 114 1.43 4.37 -25.43
N ALA A 115 2.28 4.23 -26.44
CA ALA A 115 2.56 2.94 -27.05
C ALA A 115 3.14 1.93 -26.03
N ALA A 116 4.09 2.37 -25.22
CA ALA A 116 4.67 1.53 -24.17
C ALA A 116 3.64 1.10 -23.11
N ILE A 117 2.67 1.96 -22.76
CA ILE A 117 1.56 1.63 -21.89
C ILE A 117 0.68 0.53 -22.52
N GLN A 118 0.35 0.68 -23.81
CA GLN A 118 -0.45 -0.33 -24.53
C GLN A 118 0.26 -1.68 -24.58
N ASP A 119 1.55 -1.68 -24.85
CA ASP A 119 2.38 -2.89 -24.90
C ASP A 119 2.47 -3.55 -23.51
N ALA A 120 2.66 -2.77 -22.46
CA ALA A 120 2.71 -3.25 -21.10
C ALA A 120 1.37 -3.92 -20.68
N LEU A 121 0.23 -3.31 -21.02
CA LEU A 121 -1.09 -3.85 -20.75
C LEU A 121 -1.42 -5.09 -21.59
N ALA A 122 -0.93 -5.17 -22.83
CA ALA A 122 -1.15 -6.31 -23.71
C ALA A 122 -0.26 -7.51 -23.35
N THR A 123 0.94 -7.26 -22.82
CA THR A 123 1.96 -8.29 -22.57
C THR A 123 1.88 -8.84 -21.14
N ALA A 124 1.15 -8.14 -20.24
CA ALA A 124 1.07 -8.50 -18.86
C ALA A 124 0.40 -9.88 -18.66
N PRO A 125 1.14 -10.99 -18.52
CA PRO A 125 0.74 -11.95 -17.53
C PRO A 125 0.93 -11.24 -16.19
N ALA A 126 0.02 -11.39 -15.27
CA ALA A 126 0.17 -10.91 -13.89
C ALA A 126 1.41 -11.59 -13.24
N ALA A 127 2.60 -11.19 -13.64
CA ALA A 127 3.83 -11.52 -12.96
C ALA A 127 3.92 -10.56 -11.77
N SER A 128 3.24 -10.92 -10.70
CA SER A 128 3.39 -10.26 -9.42
C SER A 128 4.90 -10.17 -9.09
N LEU A 129 5.41 -8.97 -8.87
CA LEU A 129 6.75 -8.74 -8.30
C LEU A 129 6.90 -9.46 -6.94
N LEU A 130 5.80 -9.92 -6.38
CA LEU A 130 5.68 -10.63 -5.11
C LEU A 130 5.63 -12.15 -5.30
N VAL A 131 6.38 -12.70 -6.27
CA VAL A 131 6.48 -14.17 -6.49
C VAL A 131 6.86 -14.86 -5.18
N GLY A 132 5.99 -15.77 -4.73
CA GLY A 132 6.20 -16.55 -3.49
C GLY A 132 5.64 -15.88 -2.23
N GLN A 133 5.00 -14.72 -2.32
CA GLN A 133 4.27 -14.16 -1.18
C GLN A 133 2.92 -14.88 -0.97
N PRO A 134 2.44 -14.96 0.29
CA PRO A 134 1.11 -15.49 0.56
C PRO A 134 0.03 -14.70 -0.15
N ASP A 135 -1.04 -15.38 -0.56
CA ASP A 135 -2.25 -14.72 -1.05
C ASP A 135 -2.92 -13.93 0.07
N PHE A 136 -2.83 -12.61 -0.02
CA PHE A 136 -3.44 -11.66 0.93
C PHE A 136 -4.86 -11.27 0.55
N ALA A 137 -5.50 -11.97 -0.39
CA ALA A 137 -6.88 -11.68 -0.75
C ALA A 137 -7.80 -11.79 0.49
N PRO A 138 -8.60 -10.76 0.80
CA PRO A 138 -9.40 -10.71 2.03
C PRO A 138 -10.34 -11.92 2.18
N ALA A 139 -10.81 -12.48 1.06
CA ALA A 139 -11.70 -13.64 1.05
C ALA A 139 -11.02 -14.94 1.55
N ASN A 140 -9.69 -15.04 1.42
CA ASN A 140 -8.96 -16.26 1.74
C ASN A 140 -8.13 -16.13 3.03
N HIS A 141 -7.91 -14.91 3.51
CA HIS A 141 -7.10 -14.69 4.70
C HIS A 141 -7.95 -14.55 5.96
N ARG A 142 -8.34 -15.71 6.49
CA ARG A 142 -9.01 -15.82 7.80
C ARG A 142 -8.11 -16.55 8.79
N PRO A 143 -7.12 -15.87 9.39
CA PRO A 143 -6.09 -16.51 10.22
C PRO A 143 -6.65 -17.24 11.45
N LEU A 144 -7.87 -16.89 11.85
CA LEU A 144 -8.55 -17.49 13.01
C LEU A 144 -9.69 -18.44 12.59
N HIS A 145 -9.81 -18.80 11.30
CA HIS A 145 -10.86 -19.70 10.83
C HIS A 145 -10.84 -21.04 11.59
N GLY A 146 -12.00 -21.46 12.06
CA GLY A 146 -12.15 -22.69 12.86
C GLY A 146 -11.65 -22.60 14.31
N ARG A 147 -11.24 -21.41 14.77
CA ARG A 147 -10.89 -21.14 16.17
C ARG A 147 -12.10 -20.61 16.92
N ARG A 148 -12.24 -21.03 18.19
CA ARG A 148 -13.21 -20.45 19.12
C ARG A 148 -12.47 -19.56 20.11
N ILE A 149 -12.92 -18.32 20.27
CA ILE A 149 -12.29 -17.32 21.11
C ILE A 149 -13.31 -16.83 22.14
N LEU A 150 -12.95 -16.94 23.41
CA LEU A 150 -13.72 -16.35 24.50
C LEU A 150 -13.11 -14.99 24.86
N ILE A 151 -13.93 -13.94 24.84
CA ILE A 151 -13.51 -12.59 25.18
C ILE A 151 -14.38 -12.07 26.32
N THR A 152 -13.73 -11.49 27.35
CA THR A 152 -14.41 -10.80 28.42
C THR A 152 -14.24 -9.29 28.26
N ALA A 153 -15.31 -8.52 28.44
CA ALA A 153 -15.29 -7.08 28.22
C ALA A 153 -16.20 -6.33 29.19
N GLY A 154 -15.93 -5.06 29.40
CA GLY A 154 -16.73 -4.21 30.26
C GLY A 154 -16.39 -4.30 31.77
N PRO A 155 -17.17 -3.59 32.60
CA PRO A 155 -16.98 -3.60 34.06
C PRO A 155 -17.54 -4.88 34.68
N THR A 156 -16.93 -5.27 35.80
CA THR A 156 -17.51 -6.23 36.71
C THR A 156 -18.20 -5.47 37.87
N HIS A 157 -19.38 -5.96 38.29
CA HIS A 157 -20.11 -5.43 39.41
C HIS A 157 -20.09 -6.46 40.55
N GLU A 158 -19.51 -6.13 41.69
CA GLU A 158 -19.48 -6.96 42.85
C GLU A 158 -20.47 -6.40 43.89
N PRO A 159 -21.62 -7.03 44.11
CA PRO A 159 -22.62 -6.51 45.03
C PRO A 159 -22.12 -6.59 46.50
N ILE A 160 -22.27 -5.48 47.22
CA ILE A 160 -22.01 -5.41 48.68
C ILE A 160 -23.31 -5.67 49.42
N ASP A 161 -24.39 -5.04 48.99
CA ASP A 161 -25.75 -5.16 49.49
C ASP A 161 -26.76 -4.88 48.35
N PRO A 162 -28.08 -4.93 48.59
CA PRO A 162 -29.07 -4.69 47.54
C PRO A 162 -28.98 -3.32 46.82
N VAL A 163 -28.24 -2.36 47.40
CA VAL A 163 -28.16 -0.99 46.93
C VAL A 163 -26.77 -0.62 46.43
N ARG A 164 -25.71 -1.20 47.00
CA ARG A 164 -24.32 -0.81 46.73
C ARG A 164 -23.53 -1.95 46.11
N TYR A 165 -22.63 -1.58 45.20
CA TYR A 165 -21.71 -2.51 44.58
C TYR A 165 -20.35 -1.84 44.33
N ILE A 166 -19.30 -2.66 44.21
CA ILE A 166 -17.98 -2.26 43.74
C ILE A 166 -17.92 -2.55 42.22
N ALA A 167 -17.46 -1.58 41.44
CA ALA A 167 -17.27 -1.75 40.02
C ALA A 167 -16.03 -1.00 39.55
N ASN A 168 -15.42 -1.49 38.46
CA ASN A 168 -14.43 -0.71 37.71
C ASN A 168 -15.13 0.19 36.65
N ARG A 169 -14.41 1.18 36.13
CA ARG A 169 -14.92 2.11 35.10
C ARG A 169 -14.64 1.66 33.66
N SER A 170 -14.55 0.38 33.40
CA SER A 170 -14.32 -0.13 32.06
C SER A 170 -15.48 0.23 31.14
N SER A 171 -15.18 0.86 29.99
CA SER A 171 -16.20 1.18 28.97
C SER A 171 -16.55 -0.02 28.07
N GLY A 172 -15.79 -1.10 28.11
CA GLY A 172 -15.95 -2.27 27.24
C GLY A 172 -15.46 -2.09 25.80
N LYS A 173 -15.17 -0.87 25.34
CA LYS A 173 -14.85 -0.56 23.95
C LYS A 173 -13.73 -1.41 23.39
N GLN A 174 -12.65 -1.60 24.13
CA GLN A 174 -11.51 -2.40 23.69
C GLN A 174 -11.86 -3.87 23.47
N GLY A 175 -12.55 -4.50 24.43
CA GLY A 175 -12.96 -5.89 24.29
C GLY A 175 -13.97 -6.11 23.18
N PHE A 176 -14.89 -5.17 22.95
CA PHE A 176 -15.83 -5.22 21.82
C PHE A 176 -15.12 -5.07 20.47
N ALA A 177 -14.12 -4.17 20.36
CA ALA A 177 -13.30 -4.02 19.15
C ALA A 177 -12.48 -5.28 18.87
N ILE A 178 -11.91 -5.92 19.89
CA ILE A 178 -11.19 -7.20 19.75
C ILE A 178 -12.15 -8.31 19.29
N ALA A 179 -13.37 -8.34 19.82
CA ALA A 179 -14.39 -9.33 19.43
C ALA A 179 -14.77 -9.18 17.95
N ALA A 180 -15.01 -7.94 17.49
CA ALA A 180 -15.27 -7.65 16.09
C ALA A 180 -14.10 -8.09 15.19
N ALA A 181 -12.87 -7.68 15.50
CA ALA A 181 -11.69 -8.05 14.73
C ALA A 181 -11.43 -9.58 14.70
N ALA A 182 -11.70 -10.28 15.79
CA ALA A 182 -11.57 -11.74 15.85
C ALA A 182 -12.63 -12.43 14.96
N ALA A 183 -13.86 -11.93 14.95
CA ALA A 183 -14.93 -12.44 14.09
C ALA A 183 -14.62 -12.20 12.60
N GLU A 184 -14.14 -10.99 12.24
CA GLU A 184 -13.67 -10.67 10.89
C GLU A 184 -12.52 -11.57 10.45
N ALA A 185 -11.61 -11.91 11.37
CA ALA A 185 -10.54 -12.87 11.12
C ALA A 185 -11.02 -14.34 11.01
N GLY A 186 -12.32 -14.59 11.13
CA GLY A 186 -12.98 -15.88 10.88
C GLY A 186 -13.14 -16.80 12.08
N SER A 187 -12.92 -16.30 13.31
CA SER A 187 -13.18 -17.09 14.51
C SER A 187 -14.66 -17.08 14.92
N GLU A 188 -15.08 -18.15 15.61
CA GLU A 188 -16.29 -18.14 16.41
C GLU A 188 -16.01 -17.42 17.74
N VAL A 189 -16.70 -16.31 17.98
CA VAL A 189 -16.43 -15.47 19.15
C VAL A 189 -17.54 -15.61 20.18
N LEU A 190 -17.16 -15.96 21.41
CA LEU A 190 -18.03 -15.90 22.59
C LEU A 190 -17.64 -14.66 23.41
N LEU A 191 -18.51 -13.63 23.38
CA LEU A 191 -18.28 -12.39 24.11
C LEU A 191 -19.07 -12.41 25.42
N ILE A 192 -18.36 -12.36 26.56
CA ILE A 192 -18.95 -12.15 27.89
C ILE A 192 -18.78 -10.68 28.24
N ALA A 193 -19.87 -9.92 28.19
CA ALA A 193 -19.84 -8.48 28.46
C ALA A 193 -20.46 -8.15 29.80
N GLY A 194 -19.79 -7.29 30.57
CA GLY A 194 -20.37 -6.59 31.69
C GLY A 194 -21.41 -5.54 31.25
N PRO A 195 -22.04 -4.83 32.14
CA PRO A 195 -23.09 -3.84 31.82
C PRO A 195 -22.48 -2.62 31.13
N VAL A 196 -22.54 -2.60 29.79
CA VAL A 196 -22.06 -1.50 28.93
C VAL A 196 -23.13 -1.12 27.91
N PRO A 197 -23.26 0.18 27.54
CA PRO A 197 -24.22 0.65 26.56
C PRO A 197 -23.66 0.52 25.11
N LEU A 198 -22.99 -0.60 24.80
CA LEU A 198 -22.44 -0.85 23.48
C LEU A 198 -23.32 -1.85 22.72
N PRO A 199 -23.55 -1.64 21.42
CA PRO A 199 -24.22 -2.65 20.59
C PRO A 199 -23.33 -3.90 20.47
N THR A 200 -23.98 -5.06 20.36
CA THR A 200 -23.27 -6.31 20.08
C THR A 200 -22.54 -6.20 18.75
N PRO A 201 -21.24 -6.56 18.66
CA PRO A 201 -20.54 -6.58 17.39
C PRO A 201 -21.22 -7.51 16.38
N PRO A 202 -21.20 -7.19 15.06
CA PRO A 202 -21.65 -8.12 14.05
C PRO A 202 -20.70 -9.33 13.97
N GLY A 203 -21.25 -10.53 13.80
CA GLY A 203 -20.46 -11.77 13.66
C GLY A 203 -21.20 -12.98 14.13
#